data_4e3d20cb55ac9315ebb3f454180c60a2
#
_entry.id   4e3d20cb55ac9315ebb3f454180c60a2
#
_cell.length_a   1.000
_cell.length_b   1.000
_cell.length_c   1.000
_cell.angle_alpha   90.00
_cell.angle_beta   90.00
_cell.angle_gamma   90.00
#
_symmetry.space_group_name_H-M   'P 1'
#
loop_
_entity.id
_entity.type
_entity.pdbx_description
1 polymer ?
#
loop_
_entity_poly.entity_id
_entity_poly.type
_entity_poly.pdbx_seq_one_letter_code
_entity_poly.pdbx_strand_id
1 'polypeptide(L)'
;MRWIEEGRLPQRFSQPTFTMYNGRMDPVEHVILFNKRMAVHSKNEPLMCKVFPSSLGLVAMRWFDSLKAGSIDSFKALTRAFGSRFVMCRRVPWPLASLLSLSMREGETLKTYSDRDWEMFNEVDGDFDDVAISTFKLGLPAEHDLRKSLTGKPVDGIRQLMDRIDKYKRVEEDQ
;
A
#
# COMPACT_ATOMS: atom_id res chain seq x y z
N MET A 1 -22.29 23.02 -6.96
CA MET A 1 -20.89 23.28 -6.53
C MET A 1 -20.57 24.75 -6.27
N ARG A 2 -21.57 25.61 -6.08
CA ARG A 2 -21.39 27.08 -5.98
C ARG A 2 -20.25 27.48 -5.03
N TRP A 3 -20.20 26.94 -3.82
CA TRP A 3 -19.18 27.25 -2.83
C TRP A 3 -17.77 26.71 -3.18
N ILE A 4 -17.68 25.60 -3.93
CA ILE A 4 -16.40 25.10 -4.45
C ILE A 4 -15.89 26.03 -5.55
N GLU A 5 -16.77 26.48 -6.45
CA GLU A 5 -16.44 27.40 -7.55
C GLU A 5 -16.03 28.77 -7.04
N GLU A 6 -16.71 29.27 -6.00
CA GLU A 6 -16.45 30.58 -5.36
C GLU A 6 -15.22 30.57 -4.44
N GLY A 7 -14.74 29.40 -4.00
CA GLY A 7 -13.53 29.25 -3.17
C GLY A 7 -12.31 29.82 -3.88
N ARG A 8 -11.69 30.86 -3.33
CA ARG A 8 -10.48 31.48 -3.90
C ARG A 8 -9.27 30.57 -3.67
N LEU A 9 -8.44 30.42 -4.70
CA LEU A 9 -7.15 29.78 -4.54
C LEU A 9 -6.26 30.69 -3.67
N PRO A 10 -5.48 30.13 -2.73
CA PRO A 10 -4.52 30.91 -1.97
C PRO A 10 -3.50 31.60 -2.92
N GLN A 11 -3.16 32.85 -2.66
CA GLN A 11 -2.29 33.67 -3.54
C GLN A 11 -0.92 33.04 -3.83
N ARG A 12 -0.46 32.10 -2.99
CA ARG A 12 0.83 31.39 -3.12
C ARG A 12 0.68 29.90 -3.25
N PHE A 13 -0.47 29.42 -3.78
CA PHE A 13 -0.65 27.99 -4.00
C PHE A 13 0.16 27.54 -5.20
N SER A 14 1.10 26.62 -4.95
CA SER A 14 1.80 25.86 -5.99
C SER A 14 1.25 24.44 -5.98
N GLN A 15 0.74 24.02 -7.12
CA GLN A 15 0.16 22.67 -7.25
C GLN A 15 1.26 21.63 -7.16
N PRO A 16 1.12 20.63 -6.25
CA PRO A 16 2.05 19.51 -6.17
C PRO A 16 1.98 18.64 -7.42
N THR A 17 3.06 17.94 -7.71
CA THR A 17 3.05 16.87 -8.72
C THR A 17 2.36 15.63 -8.14
N PHE A 18 1.41 15.08 -8.89
CA PHE A 18 0.66 13.90 -8.51
C PHE A 18 1.04 12.70 -9.38
N THR A 19 1.01 11.51 -8.79
CA THR A 19 0.90 10.26 -9.56
C THR A 19 -0.55 10.15 -10.04
N MET A 20 -0.74 10.14 -11.37
CA MET A 20 -2.07 10.14 -11.98
C MET A 20 -2.78 8.81 -11.74
N TYR A 21 -4.01 8.86 -11.26
CA TYR A 21 -4.85 7.69 -11.11
C TYR A 21 -5.21 7.10 -12.49
N ASN A 22 -4.74 5.91 -12.76
CA ASN A 22 -4.87 5.26 -14.07
C ASN A 22 -6.18 4.46 -14.27
N GLY A 23 -7.08 4.42 -13.28
CA GLY A 23 -8.32 3.65 -13.30
C GLY A 23 -8.18 2.17 -12.90
N ARG A 24 -6.98 1.72 -12.51
CA ARG A 24 -6.68 0.34 -12.07
C ARG A 24 -6.03 0.26 -10.69
N MET A 25 -5.47 1.36 -10.22
CA MET A 25 -4.89 1.46 -8.88
C MET A 25 -6.01 1.42 -7.81
N ASP A 26 -5.63 1.11 -6.57
CA ASP A 26 -6.57 1.23 -5.44
C ASP A 26 -7.00 2.70 -5.27
N PRO A 27 -8.31 2.99 -5.34
CA PRO A 27 -8.82 4.34 -5.18
C PRO A 27 -8.59 4.90 -3.76
N VAL A 28 -8.52 4.04 -2.74
CA VAL A 28 -8.27 4.46 -1.34
C VAL A 28 -6.82 4.91 -1.20
N GLU A 29 -5.87 4.12 -1.71
CA GLU A 29 -4.45 4.51 -1.73
C GLU A 29 -4.24 5.82 -2.48
N HIS A 30 -4.91 6.00 -3.63
CA HIS A 30 -4.82 7.24 -4.39
C HIS A 30 -5.27 8.44 -3.56
N VAL A 31 -6.40 8.34 -2.86
CA VAL A 31 -6.90 9.41 -1.98
C VAL A 31 -5.93 9.68 -0.83
N ILE A 32 -5.33 8.64 -0.24
CA ILE A 32 -4.32 8.79 0.82
C ILE A 32 -3.10 9.55 0.30
N LEU A 33 -2.58 9.17 -0.86
CA LEU A 33 -1.43 9.84 -1.48
C LEU A 33 -1.74 11.29 -1.83
N PHE A 34 -2.93 11.56 -2.37
CA PHE A 34 -3.40 12.91 -2.63
C PHE A 34 -3.44 13.74 -1.34
N ASN A 35 -4.03 13.21 -0.27
CA ASN A 35 -4.10 13.88 1.04
C ASN A 35 -2.71 14.15 1.62
N LYS A 36 -1.77 13.21 1.50
CA LYS A 36 -0.38 13.43 1.94
C LYS A 36 0.30 14.58 1.16
N ARG A 37 0.09 14.66 -0.16
CA ARG A 37 0.62 15.76 -0.99
C ARG A 37 -0.02 17.10 -0.68
N MET A 38 -1.30 17.11 -0.32
CA MET A 38 -2.09 18.29 0.00
C MET A 38 -2.16 18.60 1.51
N ALA A 39 -1.37 17.96 2.36
CA ALA A 39 -1.50 18.00 3.83
C ALA A 39 -1.53 19.44 4.40
N VAL A 40 -0.69 20.34 3.86
CA VAL A 40 -0.63 21.75 4.29
C VAL A 40 -1.94 22.50 4.02
N HIS A 41 -2.74 22.03 3.07
CA HIS A 41 -4.02 22.63 2.64
C HIS A 41 -5.23 21.81 3.06
N SER A 42 -5.07 20.77 3.87
CA SER A 42 -6.13 19.81 4.23
C SER A 42 -7.40 20.42 4.83
N LYS A 43 -7.28 21.59 5.47
CA LYS A 43 -8.42 22.35 6.02
C LYS A 43 -9.18 23.18 4.96
N ASN A 44 -8.63 23.32 3.76
CA ASN A 44 -9.26 24.09 2.68
C ASN A 44 -10.01 23.15 1.74
N GLU A 45 -11.20 22.73 2.12
CA GLU A 45 -12.04 21.80 1.34
C GLU A 45 -12.32 22.26 -0.11
N PRO A 46 -12.64 23.55 -0.37
CA PRO A 46 -12.80 24.01 -1.74
C PRO A 46 -11.55 23.81 -2.59
N LEU A 47 -10.38 24.10 -2.03
CA LEU A 47 -9.10 23.87 -2.71
C LEU A 47 -8.86 22.38 -2.98
N MET A 48 -9.11 21.53 -1.98
CA MET A 48 -8.98 20.08 -2.12
C MET A 48 -9.85 19.55 -3.25
N CYS A 49 -11.10 19.98 -3.33
CA CYS A 49 -12.02 19.61 -4.40
C CYS A 49 -11.59 20.11 -5.79
N LYS A 50 -11.05 21.34 -5.87
CA LYS A 50 -10.56 21.92 -7.14
C LYS A 50 -9.32 21.25 -7.67
N VAL A 51 -8.42 20.82 -6.78
CA VAL A 51 -7.14 20.22 -7.14
C VAL A 51 -7.26 18.72 -7.40
N PHE A 52 -8.20 18.02 -6.75
CA PHE A 52 -8.36 16.58 -6.89
C PHE A 52 -8.43 16.09 -8.35
N PRO A 53 -9.19 16.74 -9.26
CA PRO A 53 -9.24 16.33 -10.67
C PRO A 53 -7.87 16.31 -11.35
N SER A 54 -6.96 17.19 -10.96
CA SER A 54 -5.61 17.23 -11.54
C SER A 54 -4.72 16.03 -11.17
N SER A 55 -5.18 15.20 -10.24
CA SER A 55 -4.54 13.91 -9.90
C SER A 55 -5.15 12.71 -10.65
N LEU A 56 -6.16 12.95 -11.50
CA LEU A 56 -6.90 11.91 -12.21
C LEU A 56 -6.38 11.74 -13.64
N GLY A 57 -6.16 10.49 -14.05
CA GLY A 57 -5.92 10.14 -15.46
C GLY A 57 -7.21 10.11 -16.26
N LEU A 58 -7.11 9.91 -17.56
CA LEU A 58 -8.20 10.06 -18.54
C LEU A 58 -9.50 9.31 -18.16
N VAL A 59 -9.38 8.09 -17.66
CA VAL A 59 -10.57 7.27 -17.30
C VAL A 59 -11.33 7.89 -16.12
N ALA A 60 -10.60 8.29 -15.09
CA ALA A 60 -11.21 8.89 -13.91
C ALA A 60 -11.65 10.34 -14.15
N MET A 61 -10.97 11.07 -15.04
CA MET A 61 -11.38 12.41 -15.44
C MET A 61 -12.73 12.39 -16.16
N ARG A 62 -12.96 11.44 -17.09
CA ARG A 62 -14.26 11.28 -17.75
C ARG A 62 -15.40 11.01 -16.75
N TRP A 63 -15.12 10.19 -15.74
CA TRP A 63 -16.07 9.99 -14.65
C TRP A 63 -16.32 11.29 -13.88
N PHE A 64 -15.27 12.03 -13.53
CA PHE A 64 -15.39 13.28 -12.79
C PHE A 64 -16.25 14.31 -13.58
N ASP A 65 -16.00 14.44 -14.88
CA ASP A 65 -16.75 15.32 -15.77
C ASP A 65 -18.22 14.91 -15.91
N SER A 66 -18.54 13.63 -15.70
CA SER A 66 -19.91 13.11 -15.74
C SER A 66 -20.71 13.36 -14.44
N LEU A 67 -20.07 13.87 -13.38
CA LEU A 67 -20.73 14.16 -12.13
C LEU A 67 -21.78 15.28 -12.30
N LYS A 68 -22.96 15.03 -11.78
CA LYS A 68 -24.05 15.99 -11.84
C LYS A 68 -23.67 17.29 -11.12
N ALA A 69 -23.93 18.44 -11.74
CA ALA A 69 -23.69 19.72 -11.08
C ALA A 69 -24.41 19.77 -9.73
N GLY A 70 -23.70 20.14 -8.67
CA GLY A 70 -24.23 20.20 -7.31
C GLY A 70 -24.33 18.88 -6.56
N SER A 71 -23.93 17.74 -7.14
CA SER A 71 -23.97 16.43 -6.46
C SER A 71 -22.87 16.24 -5.41
N ILE A 72 -21.85 17.07 -5.44
CA ILE A 72 -20.71 17.02 -4.50
C ILE A 72 -20.74 18.28 -3.64
N ASP A 73 -20.84 18.12 -2.34
CA ASP A 73 -20.92 19.21 -1.35
C ASP A 73 -19.70 19.29 -0.44
N SER A 74 -18.79 18.31 -0.48
CA SER A 74 -17.60 18.26 0.36
C SER A 74 -16.50 17.42 -0.30
N PHE A 75 -15.27 17.59 0.14
CA PHE A 75 -14.16 16.72 -0.30
C PHE A 75 -14.40 15.27 0.12
N LYS A 76 -15.03 15.06 1.28
CA LYS A 76 -15.43 13.73 1.75
C LYS A 76 -16.48 13.09 0.83
N ALA A 77 -17.45 13.86 0.34
CA ALA A 77 -18.45 13.36 -0.62
C ALA A 77 -17.77 12.99 -1.95
N LEU A 78 -16.84 13.82 -2.43
CA LEU A 78 -16.07 13.57 -3.65
C LEU A 78 -15.26 12.28 -3.57
N THR A 79 -14.47 12.12 -2.50
CA THR A 79 -13.64 10.92 -2.32
C THR A 79 -14.46 9.65 -2.10
N ARG A 80 -15.63 9.76 -1.46
CA ARG A 80 -16.58 8.64 -1.34
C ARG A 80 -17.14 8.23 -2.70
N ALA A 81 -17.58 9.20 -3.52
CA ALA A 81 -18.10 8.93 -4.86
C ALA A 81 -17.02 8.32 -5.76
N PHE A 82 -15.78 8.81 -5.66
CA PHE A 82 -14.62 8.25 -6.35
C PHE A 82 -14.35 6.80 -5.94
N GLY A 83 -14.25 6.52 -4.64
CA GLY A 83 -14.04 5.18 -4.12
C GLY A 83 -15.16 4.21 -4.52
N SER A 84 -16.42 4.66 -4.50
CA SER A 84 -17.56 3.84 -4.93
C SER A 84 -17.52 3.54 -6.43
N ARG A 85 -17.09 4.50 -7.26
CA ARG A 85 -16.98 4.31 -8.72
C ARG A 85 -15.92 3.29 -9.09
N PHE A 86 -14.80 3.31 -8.38
CA PHE A 86 -13.63 2.46 -8.66
C PHE A 86 -13.47 1.34 -7.63
N VAL A 87 -14.55 0.95 -6.94
CA VAL A 87 -14.53 -0.08 -5.89
C VAL A 87 -13.94 -1.42 -6.34
N MET A 88 -14.14 -1.79 -7.61
CA MET A 88 -13.60 -3.03 -8.18
C MET A 88 -12.06 -3.02 -8.32
N CYS A 89 -11.45 -1.85 -8.22
CA CYS A 89 -9.99 -1.68 -8.23
C CYS A 89 -9.40 -1.62 -6.81
N ARG A 90 -10.25 -1.76 -5.79
CA ARG A 90 -9.80 -1.73 -4.40
C ARG A 90 -8.95 -2.96 -4.12
N ARG A 91 -7.77 -2.75 -3.56
CA ARG A 91 -6.98 -3.84 -3.00
C ARG A 91 -7.74 -4.47 -1.85
N VAL A 92 -7.88 -5.78 -1.89
CA VAL A 92 -8.32 -6.55 -0.73
C VAL A 92 -7.03 -6.94 0.00
N PRO A 93 -6.78 -6.44 1.22
CA PRO A 93 -5.62 -6.86 1.99
C PRO A 93 -5.60 -8.38 2.12
N TRP A 94 -4.43 -8.96 2.00
CA TRP A 94 -4.29 -10.40 2.22
C TRP A 94 -4.62 -10.72 3.68
N PRO A 95 -5.44 -11.72 3.94
CA PRO A 95 -5.69 -12.14 5.31
C PRO A 95 -4.40 -12.66 5.93
N LEU A 96 -4.19 -12.42 7.22
CA LEU A 96 -3.02 -12.89 7.97
C LEU A 96 -2.80 -14.42 7.81
N ALA A 97 -3.89 -15.18 7.67
CA ALA A 97 -3.86 -16.62 7.39
C ALA A 97 -3.09 -16.99 6.10
N SER A 98 -2.94 -16.04 5.15
CA SER A 98 -2.18 -16.29 3.92
C SER A 98 -0.68 -16.45 4.20
N LEU A 99 -0.14 -15.78 5.21
CA LEU A 99 1.24 -15.97 5.66
C LEU A 99 1.46 -17.39 6.20
N LEU A 100 0.46 -17.95 6.88
CA LEU A 100 0.53 -19.33 7.42
C LEU A 100 0.58 -20.41 6.32
N SER A 101 0.12 -20.11 5.12
CA SER A 101 0.13 -21.03 3.98
C SER A 101 1.42 -20.98 3.16
N LEU A 102 2.29 -20.00 3.42
CA LEU A 102 3.56 -19.85 2.75
C LEU A 102 4.58 -20.86 3.27
N SER A 103 5.13 -21.63 2.35
CA SER A 103 6.26 -22.52 2.64
C SER A 103 7.27 -22.46 1.50
N MET A 104 8.53 -22.70 1.84
CA MET A 104 9.62 -22.84 0.87
C MET A 104 9.38 -24.11 0.05
N ARG A 105 9.44 -23.97 -1.27
CA ARG A 105 9.20 -25.07 -2.21
C ARG A 105 10.46 -25.93 -2.39
N GLU A 106 10.29 -27.15 -2.84
CA GLU A 106 11.41 -28.00 -3.19
C GLU A 106 12.23 -27.37 -4.32
N GLY A 107 13.54 -27.23 -4.11
CA GLY A 107 14.46 -26.59 -5.06
C GLY A 107 14.38 -25.05 -5.09
N GLU A 108 13.56 -24.43 -4.23
CA GLU A 108 13.50 -22.97 -4.11
C GLU A 108 14.70 -22.45 -3.30
N THR A 109 15.32 -21.35 -3.76
CA THR A 109 16.38 -20.68 -2.99
C THR A 109 15.82 -19.90 -1.83
N LEU A 110 16.62 -19.71 -0.77
CA LEU A 110 16.24 -18.86 0.37
C LEU A 110 15.91 -17.44 -0.07
N LYS A 111 16.61 -16.93 -1.09
CA LYS A 111 16.32 -15.60 -1.67
C LYS A 111 14.90 -15.53 -2.21
N THR A 112 14.54 -16.45 -3.11
CA THR A 112 13.22 -16.47 -3.76
C THR A 112 12.10 -16.65 -2.72
N TYR A 113 12.29 -17.56 -1.75
CA TYR A 113 11.35 -17.77 -0.67
C TYR A 113 11.15 -16.50 0.17
N SER A 114 12.25 -15.87 0.61
CA SER A 114 12.18 -14.68 1.46
C SER A 114 11.59 -13.48 0.73
N ASP A 115 11.87 -13.30 -0.57
CA ASP A 115 11.31 -12.20 -1.36
C ASP A 115 9.79 -12.36 -1.49
N ARG A 116 9.30 -13.58 -1.73
CA ARG A 116 7.88 -13.91 -1.83
C ARG A 116 7.13 -13.79 -0.48
N ASP A 117 7.76 -14.19 0.61
CA ASP A 117 7.20 -14.05 1.96
C ASP A 117 7.10 -12.56 2.33
N TRP A 118 8.13 -11.78 2.02
CA TRP A 118 8.18 -10.35 2.27
C TRP A 118 7.17 -9.55 1.46
N GLU A 119 6.98 -9.90 0.18
CA GLU A 119 5.92 -9.32 -0.66
C GLU A 119 4.55 -9.53 -0.03
N MET A 120 4.26 -10.76 0.42
CA MET A 120 2.99 -11.08 1.06
C MET A 120 2.83 -10.38 2.41
N PHE A 121 3.88 -10.31 3.24
CA PHE A 121 3.85 -9.61 4.51
C PHE A 121 3.52 -8.13 4.34
N ASN A 122 4.11 -7.47 3.34
CA ASN A 122 3.83 -6.05 3.06
C ASN A 122 2.40 -5.79 2.54
N GLU A 123 1.69 -6.81 2.09
CA GLU A 123 0.29 -6.71 1.64
C GLU A 123 -0.71 -6.95 2.80
N VAL A 124 -0.24 -7.39 3.96
CA VAL A 124 -1.06 -7.58 5.16
C VAL A 124 -1.09 -6.28 5.95
N ASP A 125 -2.29 -5.74 6.21
CA ASP A 125 -2.46 -4.53 7.02
C ASP A 125 -2.34 -4.86 8.51
N GLY A 126 -1.46 -4.17 9.21
CA GLY A 126 -1.30 -4.24 10.67
C GLY A 126 0.15 -4.39 11.11
N ASP A 127 0.34 -4.43 12.42
CA ASP A 127 1.64 -4.69 13.07
C ASP A 127 1.64 -6.15 13.55
N PHE A 128 2.25 -7.03 12.77
CA PHE A 128 2.26 -8.48 12.98
C PHE A 128 3.67 -9.05 12.94
N ASP A 129 4.67 -8.31 13.38
CA ASP A 129 6.08 -8.71 13.34
C ASP A 129 6.32 -10.09 13.93
N ASP A 130 5.76 -10.37 15.11
CA ASP A 130 5.93 -11.68 15.79
C ASP A 130 5.32 -12.83 14.96
N VAL A 131 4.18 -12.57 14.32
CA VAL A 131 3.53 -13.57 13.47
C VAL A 131 4.35 -13.79 12.20
N ALA A 132 4.85 -12.74 11.57
CA ALA A 132 5.69 -12.83 10.39
C ALA A 132 6.97 -13.64 10.66
N ILE A 133 7.65 -13.38 11.79
CA ILE A 133 8.85 -14.13 12.20
C ILE A 133 8.51 -15.61 12.38
N SER A 134 7.39 -15.89 13.05
CA SER A 134 6.96 -17.26 13.33
C SER A 134 6.56 -18.03 12.06
N THR A 135 5.79 -17.38 11.17
CA THR A 135 5.34 -17.98 9.91
C THR A 135 6.50 -18.21 8.95
N PHE A 136 7.39 -17.21 8.80
CA PHE A 136 8.61 -17.36 8.02
C PHE A 136 9.43 -18.57 8.47
N LYS A 137 9.69 -18.69 9.77
CA LYS A 137 10.43 -19.83 10.34
C LYS A 137 9.74 -21.17 10.07
N LEU A 138 8.41 -21.22 10.25
CA LEU A 138 7.64 -22.45 10.02
C LEU A 138 7.58 -22.84 8.56
N GLY A 139 7.60 -21.87 7.64
CA GLY A 139 7.61 -22.10 6.21
C GLY A 139 8.93 -22.67 5.66
N LEU A 140 10.04 -22.54 6.39
CA LEU A 140 11.31 -23.17 6.03
C LEU A 140 11.26 -24.69 6.27
N PRO A 141 11.92 -25.52 5.43
CA PRO A 141 12.07 -26.95 5.68
C PRO A 141 12.69 -27.22 7.06
N ALA A 142 12.31 -28.33 7.70
CA ALA A 142 12.78 -28.65 9.06
C ALA A 142 14.31 -28.76 9.14
N GLU A 143 14.92 -29.26 8.08
CA GLU A 143 16.38 -29.46 7.98
C GLU A 143 17.15 -28.20 7.58
N HIS A 144 16.45 -27.13 7.18
CA HIS A 144 17.09 -25.89 6.72
C HIS A 144 17.89 -25.23 7.85
N ASP A 145 19.15 -24.87 7.60
CA ASP A 145 20.06 -24.36 8.61
C ASP A 145 19.60 -23.04 9.22
N LEU A 146 18.96 -22.16 8.42
CA LEU A 146 18.35 -20.94 8.93
C LEU A 146 17.24 -21.27 9.93
N ARG A 147 16.38 -22.28 9.67
CA ARG A 147 15.34 -22.69 10.61
C ARG A 147 15.92 -23.18 11.93
N LYS A 148 16.99 -23.99 11.89
CA LYS A 148 17.72 -24.45 13.08
C LYS A 148 18.29 -23.25 13.86
N SER A 149 18.90 -22.29 13.14
CA SER A 149 19.45 -21.07 13.73
C SER A 149 18.39 -20.21 14.43
N LEU A 150 17.23 -20.00 13.79
CA LEU A 150 16.11 -19.23 14.35
C LEU A 150 15.45 -19.96 15.54
N THR A 151 15.55 -21.29 15.58
CA THR A 151 15.05 -22.08 16.72
C THR A 151 16.00 -22.02 17.89
N GLY A 152 17.30 -22.16 17.66
CA GLY A 152 18.33 -22.13 18.71
C GLY A 152 18.56 -20.73 19.32
N LYS A 153 18.43 -19.70 18.50
CA LYS A 153 18.54 -18.30 18.91
C LYS A 153 17.41 -17.49 18.26
N PRO A 154 16.26 -17.34 18.91
CA PRO A 154 15.16 -16.55 18.40
C PRO A 154 15.54 -15.09 18.12
N VAL A 155 14.79 -14.44 17.25
CA VAL A 155 14.90 -13.01 16.93
C VAL A 155 13.70 -12.28 17.50
N ASP A 156 13.90 -11.02 17.92
CA ASP A 156 12.90 -10.20 18.61
C ASP A 156 12.24 -9.17 17.68
N GLY A 157 12.61 -9.16 16.38
CA GLY A 157 12.05 -8.22 15.41
C GLY A 157 12.49 -8.50 13.98
N ILE A 158 11.76 -7.90 13.06
CA ILE A 158 11.94 -8.07 11.60
C ILE A 158 13.36 -7.72 11.15
N ARG A 159 13.96 -6.65 11.70
CA ARG A 159 15.34 -6.27 11.34
C ARG A 159 16.32 -7.40 11.62
N GLN A 160 16.25 -8.03 12.81
CA GLN A 160 17.12 -9.13 13.16
C GLN A 160 16.86 -10.38 12.29
N LEU A 161 15.60 -10.59 11.91
CA LEU A 161 15.25 -11.65 10.97
C LEU A 161 15.92 -11.40 9.60
N MET A 162 15.79 -10.19 9.06
CA MET A 162 16.37 -9.83 7.77
C MET A 162 17.89 -9.96 7.77
N ASP A 163 18.57 -9.44 8.79
CA ASP A 163 20.02 -9.56 8.94
C ASP A 163 20.47 -11.05 8.92
N ARG A 164 19.66 -11.91 9.55
CA ARG A 164 19.94 -13.34 9.58
C ARG A 164 19.67 -14.03 8.25
N ILE A 165 18.58 -13.68 7.58
CA ILE A 165 18.26 -14.15 6.23
C ILE A 165 19.40 -13.79 5.27
N ASP A 166 19.87 -12.54 5.28
CA ASP A 166 20.93 -12.07 4.39
C ASP A 166 22.26 -12.82 4.61
N LYS A 167 22.55 -13.17 5.87
CA LYS A 167 23.71 -13.99 6.18
C LYS A 167 23.61 -15.38 5.52
N TYR A 168 22.46 -16.02 5.59
CA TYR A 168 22.28 -17.37 5.03
C TYR A 168 22.12 -17.35 3.51
N LYS A 169 21.58 -16.31 2.90
CA LYS A 169 21.57 -16.10 1.44
C LYS A 169 23.00 -16.12 0.88
N ARG A 170 23.92 -15.39 1.53
CA ARG A 170 25.34 -15.39 1.09
C ARG A 170 25.98 -16.76 1.19
N VAL A 171 25.69 -17.53 2.24
CA VAL A 171 26.21 -18.90 2.39
C VAL A 171 25.64 -19.82 1.31
N GLU A 172 24.39 -19.64 0.89
CA GLU A 172 23.78 -20.43 -0.19
C GLU A 172 24.35 -20.04 -1.58
N GLU A 173 24.66 -18.75 -1.78
CA GLU A 173 25.28 -18.27 -3.04
C GLU A 173 26.75 -18.71 -3.21
N ASP A 174 27.44 -19.02 -2.11
CA ASP A 174 28.86 -19.47 -2.09
C ASP A 174 29.02 -21.01 -2.27
N GLN A 175 27.92 -21.79 -2.37
CA GLN A 175 27.90 -23.23 -2.57
C GLN A 175 27.66 -23.63 -4.03
#